data_4a26f7262b909b70eddae2876bfb05e4
#
_entry.id   4a26f7262b909b70eddae2876bfb05e4
#
_cell.length_a   1.000
_cell.length_b   1.000
_cell.length_c   1.000
_cell.angle_alpha   90.00
_cell.angle_beta   90.00
_cell.angle_gamma   90.00
#
_symmetry.space_group_name_H-M   'P 1'
#
loop_
_entity.id
_entity.type
_entity.pdbx_description
1 polymer ?
#
loop_
_entity_poly.entity_id
_entity_poly.type
_entity_poly.pdbx_seq_one_letter_code
_entity_poly.pdbx_strand_id
1 'polypeptide(L)'
;MINLKKLSFFIISLCVSANIYAGADDEIIAAAERKALNATNGILRSLTSGLTESLKNFESIKYLDIQVEAQENFNPAYSVTILNSLFENKNSLFFNQNTLTHNKDEQTINFGLGYRTLVNNDKVLLGANIFYDYAFDDNHRRIGAGLEVISSVFDFRSNIYEAESDVVTLTNGSTEEALDGWDARIDYHIPVGFDLRIFGTYFDWEDSAKTYENKGEQYGIAGQYGLVKFEVGYRDEEGNKKKDAFGKISLVIPLGDVATSGVVSRGIMEMVSVRDQLYEPVERENRIRVVRISAGNIVVSGF
;
A
#
# COMPACT_ATOMS: atom_id res chain seq x y z
N MET A 1 -4.30 -24.47 7.09
CA MET A 1 -3.61 -23.84 5.94
C MET A 1 -4.69 -23.20 5.03
N ILE A 2 -4.77 -21.88 5.04
CA ILE A 2 -5.72 -21.13 4.21
C ILE A 2 -5.19 -21.17 2.78
N ASN A 3 -6.04 -21.62 1.85
CA ASN A 3 -5.64 -21.71 0.45
C ASN A 3 -5.66 -20.31 -0.17
N LEU A 4 -4.50 -19.63 -0.17
CA LEU A 4 -4.33 -18.26 -0.71
C LEU A 4 -4.87 -18.10 -2.14
N LYS A 5 -4.80 -19.16 -2.97
CA LYS A 5 -5.36 -19.15 -4.34
C LYS A 5 -6.88 -18.98 -4.36
N LYS A 6 -7.59 -19.45 -3.33
CA LYS A 6 -9.05 -19.25 -3.22
C LYS A 6 -9.41 -17.85 -2.76
N LEU A 7 -8.57 -17.25 -1.92
CA LEU A 7 -8.76 -15.86 -1.46
C LEU A 7 -8.52 -14.87 -2.61
N SER A 8 -7.44 -15.06 -3.39
CA SER A 8 -7.15 -14.20 -4.57
C SER A 8 -8.25 -14.30 -5.64
N PHE A 9 -8.79 -15.51 -5.89
CA PHE A 9 -9.86 -15.68 -6.89
C PHE A 9 -11.16 -14.95 -6.47
N PHE A 10 -11.43 -14.87 -5.18
CA PHE A 10 -12.62 -14.23 -4.64
C PHE A 10 -12.54 -12.69 -4.69
N ILE A 11 -11.37 -12.12 -4.37
CA ILE A 11 -11.12 -10.67 -4.40
C ILE A 11 -11.07 -10.16 -5.85
N ILE A 12 -10.44 -10.90 -6.76
CA ILE A 12 -10.41 -10.62 -8.21
C ILE A 12 -11.81 -10.69 -8.79
N SER A 13 -12.65 -11.64 -8.36
CA SER A 13 -14.05 -11.75 -8.78
C SER A 13 -14.88 -10.52 -8.39
N LEU A 14 -14.57 -9.86 -7.26
CA LEU A 14 -15.25 -8.62 -6.85
C LEU A 14 -14.86 -7.43 -7.73
N CYS A 15 -13.60 -7.34 -8.15
CA CYS A 15 -13.10 -6.26 -9.03
C CYS A 15 -13.51 -6.45 -10.50
N VAL A 16 -13.65 -7.70 -10.96
CA VAL A 16 -14.04 -8.04 -12.34
C VAL A 16 -15.55 -7.92 -12.54
N SER A 17 -16.35 -8.14 -11.51
CA SER A 17 -17.82 -8.03 -11.62
C SER A 17 -18.32 -6.63 -11.97
N ALA A 18 -17.56 -5.57 -11.63
CA ALA A 18 -17.92 -4.21 -12.00
C ALA A 18 -17.93 -3.91 -13.52
N ASN A 19 -17.26 -4.73 -14.34
CA ASN A 19 -17.17 -4.53 -15.79
C ASN A 19 -18.01 -5.49 -16.66
N ILE A 20 -18.71 -6.48 -16.06
CA ILE A 20 -19.40 -7.53 -16.85
C ILE A 20 -20.92 -7.29 -16.96
N TYR A 21 -21.49 -6.29 -16.27
CA TYR A 21 -22.94 -6.16 -16.11
C TYR A 21 -23.67 -5.14 -16.99
N ALA A 22 -23.24 -4.97 -18.22
CA ALA A 22 -24.07 -4.27 -19.20
C ALA A 22 -25.12 -5.24 -19.81
N GLY A 23 -26.15 -5.63 -19.02
CA GLY A 23 -27.26 -6.42 -19.56
C GLY A 23 -27.94 -7.47 -18.67
N ALA A 24 -27.66 -7.51 -17.36
CA ALA A 24 -28.36 -8.41 -16.43
C ALA A 24 -29.45 -7.66 -15.64
N ASP A 25 -30.54 -8.36 -15.28
CA ASP A 25 -31.64 -7.81 -14.50
C ASP A 25 -31.16 -7.35 -13.11
N ASP A 26 -31.57 -6.15 -12.68
CA ASP A 26 -31.17 -5.50 -11.43
C ASP A 26 -31.40 -6.37 -10.17
N GLU A 27 -32.40 -7.25 -10.19
CA GLU A 27 -32.71 -8.17 -9.09
C GLU A 27 -31.69 -9.30 -8.94
N ILE A 28 -31.15 -9.81 -10.06
CA ILE A 28 -30.10 -10.85 -10.08
C ILE A 28 -28.78 -10.25 -9.61
N ILE A 29 -28.48 -9.03 -10.01
CA ILE A 29 -27.30 -8.28 -9.59
C ILE A 29 -27.35 -8.05 -8.07
N ALA A 30 -28.45 -7.52 -7.54
CA ALA A 30 -28.63 -7.26 -6.12
C ALA A 30 -28.61 -8.54 -5.25
N ALA A 31 -29.04 -9.69 -5.78
CA ALA A 31 -28.96 -10.97 -5.09
C ALA A 31 -27.53 -11.54 -5.10
N ALA A 32 -26.80 -11.40 -6.21
CA ALA A 32 -25.41 -11.81 -6.33
C ALA A 32 -24.50 -10.94 -5.44
N GLU A 33 -24.72 -9.63 -5.41
CA GLU A 33 -24.00 -8.69 -4.53
C GLU A 33 -24.22 -9.01 -3.05
N ARG A 34 -25.48 -9.23 -2.63
CA ARG A 34 -25.78 -9.63 -1.23
C ARG A 34 -25.13 -10.95 -0.85
N LYS A 35 -25.11 -11.93 -1.76
CA LYS A 35 -24.50 -13.24 -1.51
C LYS A 35 -22.97 -13.14 -1.46
N ALA A 36 -22.36 -12.34 -2.33
CA ALA A 36 -20.94 -12.03 -2.31
C ALA A 36 -20.54 -11.27 -1.03
N LEU A 37 -21.32 -10.25 -0.65
CA LEU A 37 -21.09 -9.47 0.58
C LEU A 37 -21.18 -10.33 1.84
N ASN A 38 -22.16 -11.22 1.92
CA ASN A 38 -22.35 -12.11 3.08
C ASN A 38 -21.24 -13.17 3.17
N ALA A 39 -20.81 -13.74 2.03
CA ALA A 39 -19.69 -14.68 1.98
C ALA A 39 -18.37 -13.98 2.34
N THR A 40 -18.15 -12.77 1.83
CA THR A 40 -16.97 -11.95 2.15
C THR A 40 -16.94 -11.61 3.64
N ASN A 41 -18.05 -11.14 4.21
CA ASN A 41 -18.15 -10.85 5.64
C ASN A 41 -17.92 -12.10 6.52
N GLY A 42 -18.38 -13.27 6.09
CA GLY A 42 -18.13 -14.55 6.79
C GLY A 42 -16.65 -14.93 6.78
N ILE A 43 -15.99 -14.83 5.63
CA ILE A 43 -14.55 -15.10 5.47
C ILE A 43 -13.72 -14.08 6.26
N LEU A 44 -14.05 -12.80 6.12
CA LEU A 44 -13.38 -11.71 6.85
C LEU A 44 -13.48 -11.92 8.37
N ARG A 45 -14.67 -12.24 8.89
CA ARG A 45 -14.84 -12.52 10.33
C ARG A 45 -14.03 -13.72 10.79
N SER A 46 -14.01 -14.81 10.04
CA SER A 46 -13.25 -16.01 10.43
C SER A 46 -11.74 -15.79 10.35
N LEU A 47 -11.25 -15.05 9.35
CA LEU A 47 -9.84 -14.66 9.24
C LEU A 47 -9.46 -13.69 10.36
N THR A 48 -10.26 -12.66 10.58
CA THR A 48 -10.02 -11.67 11.63
C THR A 48 -10.00 -12.30 13.01
N SER A 49 -11.00 -13.15 13.34
CA SER A 49 -11.04 -13.80 14.64
C SER A 49 -9.88 -14.76 14.86
N GLY A 50 -9.51 -15.56 13.84
CA GLY A 50 -8.38 -16.49 13.95
C GLY A 50 -7.04 -15.80 14.08
N LEU A 51 -6.81 -14.73 13.32
CA LEU A 51 -5.58 -13.91 13.38
C LEU A 51 -5.52 -13.14 14.70
N THR A 52 -6.61 -12.47 15.09
CA THR A 52 -6.68 -11.74 16.36
C THR A 52 -6.43 -12.67 17.55
N GLU A 53 -7.01 -13.87 17.54
CA GLU A 53 -6.76 -14.88 18.59
C GLU A 53 -5.27 -15.29 18.66
N SER A 54 -4.66 -15.55 17.51
CA SER A 54 -3.25 -15.93 17.42
C SER A 54 -2.29 -14.81 17.82
N LEU A 55 -2.68 -13.55 17.61
CA LEU A 55 -1.85 -12.37 17.87
C LEU A 55 -2.13 -11.69 19.22
N LYS A 56 -3.17 -12.12 19.96
CA LYS A 56 -3.55 -11.56 21.28
C LYS A 56 -2.41 -11.51 22.30
N ASN A 57 -1.45 -12.43 22.20
CA ASN A 57 -0.33 -12.51 23.12
C ASN A 57 0.83 -11.57 22.77
N PHE A 58 0.71 -10.81 21.67
CA PHE A 58 1.72 -9.88 21.20
C PHE A 58 1.24 -8.44 21.36
N GLU A 59 1.28 -7.91 22.57
CA GLU A 59 0.82 -6.55 22.91
C GLU A 59 1.52 -5.44 22.10
N SER A 60 2.73 -5.70 21.63
CA SER A 60 3.49 -4.76 20.79
C SER A 60 2.94 -4.61 19.38
N ILE A 61 2.24 -5.62 18.85
CA ILE A 61 1.65 -5.55 17.50
C ILE A 61 0.39 -4.69 17.58
N LYS A 62 0.41 -3.56 16.88
CA LYS A 62 -0.69 -2.60 16.85
C LYS A 62 -1.54 -2.71 15.59
N TYR A 63 -0.95 -3.21 14.50
CA TYR A 63 -1.60 -3.20 13.20
C TYR A 63 -1.13 -4.34 12.31
N LEU A 64 -2.07 -4.95 11.63
CA LEU A 64 -1.84 -5.94 10.58
C LEU A 64 -2.63 -5.51 9.35
N ASP A 65 -1.96 -5.41 8.20
CA ASP A 65 -2.55 -5.12 6.90
C ASP A 65 -2.26 -6.27 5.94
N ILE A 66 -3.29 -6.75 5.26
CA ILE A 66 -3.18 -7.77 4.21
C ILE A 66 -3.72 -7.14 2.92
N GLN A 67 -2.84 -6.85 1.98
CA GLN A 67 -3.16 -6.12 0.75
C GLN A 67 -3.03 -6.97 -0.49
N VAL A 68 -3.91 -6.69 -1.44
CA VAL A 68 -3.79 -7.12 -2.85
C VAL A 68 -3.80 -5.88 -3.72
N GLU A 69 -2.80 -5.76 -4.57
CA GLU A 69 -2.69 -4.73 -5.60
C GLU A 69 -2.77 -5.35 -6.98
N ALA A 70 -3.56 -4.77 -7.86
CA ALA A 70 -3.66 -5.15 -9.25
C ALA A 70 -3.49 -3.90 -10.13
N GLN A 71 -2.70 -4.04 -11.18
CA GLN A 71 -2.48 -3.01 -12.19
C GLN A 71 -2.66 -3.62 -13.57
N GLU A 72 -3.21 -2.84 -14.51
CA GLU A 72 -3.35 -3.26 -15.90
C GLU A 72 -1.98 -3.63 -16.48
N ASN A 73 -1.92 -4.73 -17.23
CA ASN A 73 -0.70 -5.29 -17.83
C ASN A 73 0.37 -5.85 -16.87
N PHE A 74 0.13 -5.85 -15.56
CA PHE A 74 1.06 -6.38 -14.55
C PHE A 74 0.45 -7.53 -13.76
N ASN A 75 1.32 -8.36 -13.17
CA ASN A 75 0.87 -9.40 -12.26
C ASN A 75 0.44 -8.79 -10.92
N PRO A 76 -0.61 -9.32 -10.28
CA PRO A 76 -1.04 -8.83 -8.98
C PRO A 76 0.05 -9.06 -7.92
N ALA A 77 0.20 -8.09 -7.03
CA ALA A 77 1.06 -8.17 -5.87
C ALA A 77 0.24 -8.41 -4.59
N TYR A 78 0.79 -9.17 -3.67
CA TYR A 78 0.21 -9.50 -2.38
C TYR A 78 1.18 -9.05 -1.29
N SER A 79 0.71 -8.34 -0.30
CA SER A 79 1.56 -7.96 0.81
C SER A 79 0.92 -8.18 2.17
N VAL A 80 1.77 -8.41 3.16
CA VAL A 80 1.39 -8.47 4.58
C VAL A 80 2.29 -7.50 5.33
N THR A 81 1.70 -6.53 5.99
CA THR A 81 2.40 -5.52 6.79
C THR A 81 2.03 -5.65 8.25
N ILE A 82 3.03 -5.62 9.11
CA ILE A 82 2.88 -5.61 10.57
C ILE A 82 3.56 -4.36 11.11
N LEU A 83 2.86 -3.61 11.97
CA LEU A 83 3.41 -2.51 12.72
C LEU A 83 3.46 -2.85 14.21
N ASN A 84 4.66 -2.74 14.80
CA ASN A 84 4.91 -2.98 16.21
C ASN A 84 5.25 -1.66 16.90
N SER A 85 4.61 -1.38 18.04
CA SER A 85 5.03 -0.32 18.95
C SER A 85 6.27 -0.76 19.71
N LEU A 86 7.35 -0.02 19.57
CA LEU A 86 8.59 -0.22 20.33
C LEU A 86 8.62 0.66 21.58
N PHE A 87 8.15 1.89 21.45
CA PHE A 87 7.98 2.83 22.53
C PHE A 87 6.82 3.76 22.22
N GLU A 88 5.97 4.01 23.20
CA GLU A 88 4.76 4.80 23.05
C GLU A 88 4.56 5.70 24.27
N ASN A 89 4.16 6.93 24.03
CA ASN A 89 3.66 7.83 25.04
C ASN A 89 2.35 8.48 24.57
N LYS A 90 1.79 9.40 25.35
CA LYS A 90 0.51 10.03 25.04
C LYS A 90 0.44 10.62 23.63
N ASN A 91 1.52 11.18 23.10
CA ASN A 91 1.52 11.95 21.86
C ASN A 91 2.49 11.42 20.81
N SER A 92 3.29 10.41 21.09
CA SER A 92 4.26 9.91 20.13
C SER A 92 4.41 8.39 20.17
N LEU A 93 4.84 7.86 19.06
CA LEU A 93 5.06 6.45 18.82
C LEU A 93 6.41 6.27 18.11
N PHE A 94 7.29 5.44 18.69
CA PHE A 94 8.42 4.85 17.98
C PHE A 94 8.07 3.42 17.63
N PHE A 95 8.16 3.07 16.36
CA PHE A 95 7.65 1.80 15.85
C PHE A 95 8.62 1.11 14.91
N ASN A 96 8.40 -0.17 14.74
CA ASN A 96 8.95 -0.99 13.68
C ASN A 96 7.80 -1.40 12.74
N GLN A 97 8.04 -1.29 11.44
CA GLN A 97 7.15 -1.82 10.42
C GLN A 97 7.89 -2.83 9.56
N ASN A 98 7.26 -3.99 9.36
CA ASN A 98 7.78 -5.03 8.47
C ASN A 98 6.71 -5.34 7.43
N THR A 99 7.12 -5.41 6.17
CA THR A 99 6.24 -5.80 5.07
C THR A 99 6.88 -6.93 4.29
N LEU A 100 6.12 -7.97 3.99
CA LEU A 100 6.48 -9.00 3.04
C LEU A 100 5.58 -8.84 1.82
N THR A 101 6.18 -8.62 0.67
CA THR A 101 5.49 -8.50 -0.61
C THR A 101 5.85 -9.67 -1.51
N HIS A 102 4.87 -10.22 -2.20
CA HIS A 102 5.04 -11.27 -3.21
C HIS A 102 4.33 -10.84 -4.50
N ASN A 103 5.07 -10.82 -5.59
CA ASN A 103 4.58 -10.59 -6.94
C ASN A 103 5.19 -11.65 -7.84
N LYS A 104 4.37 -12.52 -8.42
CA LYS A 104 4.70 -13.61 -9.37
C LYS A 104 6.08 -14.28 -9.14
N ASP A 105 7.15 -13.59 -9.47
CA ASP A 105 8.52 -14.10 -9.53
C ASP A 105 9.45 -13.35 -8.55
N GLU A 106 8.91 -12.42 -7.73
CA GLU A 106 9.71 -11.60 -6.83
C GLU A 106 9.11 -11.57 -5.42
N GLN A 107 9.96 -11.73 -4.43
CA GLN A 107 9.63 -11.58 -3.03
C GLN A 107 10.51 -10.51 -2.39
N THR A 108 9.89 -9.51 -1.80
CA THR A 108 10.59 -8.42 -1.11
C THR A 108 10.19 -8.38 0.35
N ILE A 109 11.18 -8.29 1.24
CA ILE A 109 10.96 -7.96 2.65
C ILE A 109 11.44 -6.53 2.91
N ASN A 110 10.63 -5.78 3.65
CA ASN A 110 10.96 -4.43 4.09
C ASN A 110 11.04 -4.43 5.62
N PHE A 111 12.09 -3.86 6.15
CA PHE A 111 12.28 -3.65 7.58
C PHE A 111 12.39 -2.14 7.83
N GLY A 112 11.43 -1.58 8.55
CA GLY A 112 11.35 -0.14 8.81
C GLY A 112 11.37 0.22 10.29
N LEU A 113 11.93 1.38 10.58
CA LEU A 113 11.83 2.06 11.86
C LEU A 113 11.24 3.45 11.62
N GLY A 114 10.32 3.88 12.46
CA GLY A 114 9.70 5.18 12.33
C GLY A 114 9.37 5.81 13.67
N TYR A 115 9.27 7.12 13.62
CA TYR A 115 8.83 7.95 14.74
C TYR A 115 7.72 8.87 14.29
N ARG A 116 6.65 8.91 15.07
CA ARG A 116 5.49 9.79 14.87
C ARG A 116 5.20 10.60 16.11
N THR A 117 4.76 11.84 15.92
CA THR A 117 4.32 12.70 17.03
C THR A 117 3.10 13.50 16.63
N LEU A 118 2.16 13.62 17.57
CA LEU A 118 0.96 14.43 17.44
C LEU A 118 1.22 15.83 17.94
N VAL A 119 0.84 16.81 17.15
CA VAL A 119 0.95 18.24 17.46
C VAL A 119 -0.42 18.93 17.26
N ASN A 120 -0.52 20.18 17.65
CA ASN A 120 -1.73 21.01 17.50
C ASN A 120 -2.99 20.34 18.08
N ASN A 121 -2.92 19.86 19.33
CA ASN A 121 -4.00 19.15 20.01
C ASN A 121 -4.47 17.91 19.20
N ASP A 122 -3.53 17.08 18.78
CA ASP A 122 -3.75 15.85 18.03
C ASP A 122 -4.33 16.03 16.60
N LYS A 123 -4.38 17.26 16.10
CA LYS A 123 -4.96 17.56 14.77
C LYS A 123 -3.97 17.38 13.63
N VAL A 124 -2.69 17.27 13.95
CA VAL A 124 -1.62 17.05 12.99
C VAL A 124 -0.67 16.00 13.55
N LEU A 125 -0.33 15.02 12.72
CA LEU A 125 0.71 14.04 12.96
C LEU A 125 1.90 14.39 12.08
N LEU A 126 3.08 14.40 12.67
CA LEU A 126 4.37 14.50 11.98
C LEU A 126 5.07 13.15 12.12
N GLY A 127 5.57 12.62 11.04
CA GLY A 127 6.28 11.34 11.01
C GLY A 127 7.56 11.39 10.19
N ALA A 128 8.54 10.57 10.60
CA ALA A 128 9.74 10.28 9.85
C ALA A 128 10.05 8.78 9.96
N ASN A 129 10.58 8.20 8.91
CA ASN A 129 10.90 6.78 8.87
C ASN A 129 12.13 6.49 8.01
N ILE A 130 12.73 5.31 8.25
CA ILE A 130 13.78 4.73 7.43
C ILE A 130 13.46 3.25 7.22
N PHE A 131 13.82 2.73 6.05
CA PHE A 131 13.59 1.34 5.68
C PHE A 131 14.82 0.74 5.04
N TYR A 132 14.98 -0.56 5.26
CA TYR A 132 15.87 -1.43 4.49
C TYR A 132 15.01 -2.46 3.76
N ASP A 133 15.18 -2.56 2.46
CA ASP A 133 14.43 -3.44 1.58
C ASP A 133 15.37 -4.49 0.99
N TYR A 134 14.91 -5.74 0.91
CA TYR A 134 15.64 -6.85 0.33
C TYR A 134 14.73 -7.70 -0.56
N ALA A 135 15.10 -7.84 -1.83
CA ALA A 135 14.47 -8.74 -2.78
C ALA A 135 15.26 -10.07 -2.83
N PHE A 136 14.55 -11.19 -2.58
CA PHE A 136 15.19 -12.49 -2.41
C PHE A 136 15.70 -13.11 -3.72
N ASP A 137 14.99 -12.85 -4.82
CA ASP A 137 15.22 -13.57 -6.06
C ASP A 137 16.53 -13.15 -6.75
N ASP A 138 16.76 -11.85 -6.87
CA ASP A 138 17.95 -11.30 -7.54
C ASP A 138 18.90 -10.56 -6.57
N ASN A 139 18.67 -10.68 -5.24
CA ASN A 139 19.48 -10.10 -4.16
C ASN A 139 19.59 -8.57 -4.20
N HIS A 140 18.62 -7.89 -4.78
CA HIS A 140 18.59 -6.45 -4.76
C HIS A 140 18.32 -5.90 -3.36
N ARG A 141 18.98 -4.78 -3.05
CA ARG A 141 18.89 -4.09 -1.75
C ARG A 141 18.65 -2.62 -1.97
N ARG A 142 17.87 -2.02 -1.08
CA ARG A 142 17.53 -0.62 -1.15
C ARG A 142 17.34 -0.04 0.24
N ILE A 143 17.81 1.18 0.46
CA ILE A 143 17.50 2.00 1.63
C ILE A 143 16.45 3.02 1.23
N GLY A 144 15.48 3.26 2.11
CA GLY A 144 14.47 4.30 1.94
C GLY A 144 14.37 5.18 3.17
N ALA A 145 14.03 6.45 2.96
CA ALA A 145 13.67 7.36 4.04
C ALA A 145 12.42 8.15 3.65
N GLY A 146 11.55 8.43 4.62
CA GLY A 146 10.29 9.10 4.37
C GLY A 146 9.90 10.11 5.44
N LEU A 147 9.10 11.07 5.01
CA LEU A 147 8.47 12.08 5.87
C LEU A 147 6.96 12.08 5.63
N GLU A 148 6.21 12.32 6.69
CA GLU A 148 4.74 12.42 6.64
C GLU A 148 4.23 13.58 7.49
N VAL A 149 3.25 14.28 6.94
CA VAL A 149 2.42 15.27 7.62
C VAL A 149 0.97 14.89 7.37
N ILE A 150 0.28 14.45 8.41
CA ILE A 150 -1.08 13.91 8.29
C ILE A 150 -2.03 14.79 9.10
N SER A 151 -3.15 15.15 8.49
CA SER A 151 -4.25 15.84 9.14
C SER A 151 -5.59 15.25 8.69
N SER A 152 -6.70 15.70 9.29
CA SER A 152 -8.03 15.27 8.83
C SER A 152 -8.53 15.98 7.58
N VAL A 153 -7.73 16.86 7.00
CA VAL A 153 -8.07 17.62 5.79
C VAL A 153 -7.14 17.25 4.64
N PHE A 154 -5.82 17.28 4.90
CA PHE A 154 -4.79 16.96 3.92
C PHE A 154 -3.73 16.08 4.55
N ASP A 155 -3.25 15.09 3.81
CA ASP A 155 -2.04 14.36 4.09
C ASP A 155 -0.99 14.70 3.05
N PHE A 156 0.25 14.77 3.49
CA PHE A 156 1.42 14.86 2.63
C PHE A 156 2.42 13.79 3.05
N ARG A 157 2.93 13.04 2.09
CA ARG A 157 3.95 12.02 2.27
C ARG A 157 5.01 12.16 1.19
N SER A 158 6.27 11.94 1.55
CA SER A 158 7.36 11.88 0.57
C SER A 158 8.37 10.85 1.00
N ASN A 159 8.86 10.07 0.05
CA ASN A 159 9.86 9.03 0.26
C ASN A 159 10.99 9.21 -0.75
N ILE A 160 12.20 8.88 -0.32
CA ILE A 160 13.38 8.75 -1.17
C ILE A 160 13.92 7.33 -1.05
N TYR A 161 14.51 6.82 -2.10
CA TYR A 161 14.99 5.46 -2.21
C TYR A 161 16.36 5.44 -2.87
N GLU A 162 17.29 4.71 -2.28
CA GLU A 162 18.67 4.56 -2.77
C GLU A 162 18.99 3.07 -2.88
N ALA A 163 19.31 2.63 -4.09
CA ALA A 163 19.72 1.26 -4.38
C ALA A 163 21.11 0.99 -3.80
N GLU A 164 21.25 -0.12 -3.07
CA GLU A 164 22.48 -0.54 -2.39
C GLU A 164 23.13 -1.78 -3.04
N SER A 165 22.49 -2.33 -4.06
CA SER A 165 22.98 -3.50 -4.78
C SER A 165 23.68 -3.10 -6.08
N ASP A 166 24.74 -3.84 -6.40
CA ASP A 166 25.39 -3.76 -7.70
C ASP A 166 24.48 -4.29 -8.82
N VAL A 167 24.85 -4.00 -10.07
CA VAL A 167 24.23 -4.59 -11.26
C VAL A 167 24.38 -6.11 -11.24
N VAL A 168 23.28 -6.84 -11.35
CA VAL A 168 23.24 -8.30 -11.35
C VAL A 168 23.20 -8.82 -12.78
N THR A 169 24.03 -9.82 -13.10
CA THR A 169 23.95 -10.53 -14.38
C THR A 169 23.10 -11.78 -14.21
N LEU A 170 21.98 -11.83 -14.92
CA LEU A 170 21.04 -12.95 -14.89
C LEU A 170 21.56 -14.15 -15.71
N THR A 171 20.99 -15.33 -15.45
CA THR A 171 21.38 -16.58 -16.12
C THR A 171 21.21 -16.58 -17.64
N ASN A 172 20.32 -15.72 -18.15
CA ASN A 172 20.09 -15.52 -19.58
C ASN A 172 21.05 -14.50 -20.25
N GLY A 173 22.02 -13.94 -19.47
CA GLY A 173 22.98 -12.97 -19.94
C GLY A 173 22.49 -11.51 -19.98
N SER A 174 21.24 -11.22 -19.55
CA SER A 174 20.77 -9.86 -19.33
C SER A 174 21.33 -9.31 -18.01
N THR A 175 21.40 -7.99 -17.89
CA THR A 175 21.75 -7.33 -16.64
C THR A 175 20.50 -6.72 -16.00
N GLU A 176 20.48 -6.67 -14.69
CA GLU A 176 19.41 -6.07 -13.91
C GLU A 176 20.00 -5.14 -12.85
N GLU A 177 19.39 -3.99 -12.67
CA GLU A 177 19.81 -2.96 -11.73
C GLU A 177 18.60 -2.42 -10.97
N ALA A 178 18.74 -2.30 -9.65
CA ALA A 178 17.75 -1.62 -8.81
C ALA A 178 17.80 -0.10 -9.04
N LEU A 179 16.64 0.53 -9.08
CA LEU A 179 16.52 1.95 -9.36
C LEU A 179 16.56 2.78 -8.07
N ASP A 180 17.25 3.91 -8.14
CA ASP A 180 17.07 5.03 -7.23
C ASP A 180 15.77 5.76 -7.54
N GLY A 181 15.23 6.50 -6.59
CA GLY A 181 14.04 7.28 -6.89
C GLY A 181 13.44 8.01 -5.70
N TRP A 182 12.33 8.67 -5.97
CA TRP A 182 11.53 9.32 -4.96
C TRP A 182 10.06 9.38 -5.36
N ASP A 183 9.20 9.51 -4.38
CA ASP A 183 7.79 9.83 -4.57
C ASP A 183 7.34 10.93 -3.60
N ALA A 184 6.29 11.64 -4.02
CA ALA A 184 5.57 12.57 -3.16
C ALA A 184 4.06 12.45 -3.43
N ARG A 185 3.31 12.28 -2.36
CA ARG A 185 1.86 12.09 -2.39
C ARG A 185 1.14 13.15 -1.58
N ILE A 186 0.02 13.61 -2.11
CA ILE A 186 -0.95 14.45 -1.41
C ILE A 186 -2.32 13.79 -1.46
N ASP A 187 -3.00 13.76 -0.32
CA ASP A 187 -4.40 13.31 -0.21
C ASP A 187 -5.25 14.46 0.33
N TYR A 188 -6.45 14.63 -0.22
CA TYR A 188 -7.49 15.51 0.32
C TYR A 188 -8.64 14.67 0.85
N HIS A 189 -8.96 14.84 2.12
CA HIS A 189 -10.06 14.13 2.78
C HIS A 189 -11.40 14.78 2.45
N ILE A 190 -12.26 14.05 1.74
CA ILE A 190 -13.60 14.48 1.39
C ILE A 190 -14.48 14.44 2.66
N PRO A 191 -15.21 15.53 3.02
CA PRO A 191 -16.02 15.59 4.23
C PRO A 191 -17.34 14.82 4.08
N VAL A 192 -17.24 13.48 4.10
CA VAL A 192 -18.35 12.53 4.10
C VAL A 192 -18.37 11.71 5.39
N GLY A 193 -19.34 10.85 5.59
CA GLY A 193 -19.51 10.08 6.82
C GLY A 193 -18.52 8.90 7.02
N PHE A 194 -17.52 8.74 6.15
CA PHE A 194 -16.48 7.72 6.21
C PHE A 194 -15.18 8.27 5.62
N ASP A 195 -14.05 7.57 5.79
CA ASP A 195 -12.78 7.97 5.18
C ASP A 195 -12.87 7.81 3.66
N LEU A 196 -12.85 8.94 2.96
CA LEU A 196 -12.78 9.01 1.51
C LEU A 196 -11.83 10.13 1.12
N ARG A 197 -10.88 9.84 0.23
CA ARG A 197 -9.82 10.76 -0.18
C ARG A 197 -9.70 10.80 -1.69
N ILE A 198 -9.36 11.97 -2.22
CA ILE A 198 -8.79 12.12 -3.55
C ILE A 198 -7.28 12.23 -3.36
N PHE A 199 -6.51 11.54 -4.16
CA PHE A 199 -5.06 11.59 -4.05
C PHE A 199 -4.38 11.87 -5.40
N GLY A 200 -3.16 12.41 -5.31
CA GLY A 200 -2.20 12.50 -6.39
C GLY A 200 -0.81 12.15 -5.87
N THR A 201 -0.08 11.35 -6.61
CA THR A 201 1.32 11.00 -6.35
C THR A 201 2.14 11.31 -7.58
N TYR A 202 3.28 11.97 -7.39
CA TYR A 202 4.33 12.07 -8.40
C TYR A 202 5.48 11.15 -8.01
N PHE A 203 6.13 10.53 -8.98
CA PHE A 203 7.29 9.67 -8.76
C PHE A 203 8.32 9.84 -9.87
N ASP A 204 9.58 9.56 -9.52
CA ASP A 204 10.71 9.59 -10.44
C ASP A 204 11.72 8.51 -10.03
N TRP A 205 12.11 7.67 -10.99
CA TRP A 205 13.00 6.52 -10.81
C TRP A 205 14.06 6.53 -11.89
N GLU A 206 15.32 6.38 -11.50
CA GLU A 206 16.46 6.40 -12.43
C GLU A 206 17.47 5.28 -12.10
N ASP A 207 18.22 4.81 -13.11
CA ASP A 207 19.37 3.95 -12.91
C ASP A 207 20.60 4.77 -12.49
N SER A 208 21.61 4.12 -11.92
CA SER A 208 22.82 4.78 -11.42
C SER A 208 23.57 5.57 -12.52
N ALA A 209 23.51 5.10 -13.76
CA ALA A 209 24.14 5.72 -14.91
C ALA A 209 23.29 6.85 -15.52
N LYS A 210 22.04 7.06 -15.06
CA LYS A 210 21.07 8.01 -15.62
C LYS A 210 20.78 7.79 -17.11
N THR A 211 20.81 6.53 -17.53
CA THR A 211 20.48 6.12 -18.90
C THR A 211 19.04 5.67 -19.06
N TYR A 212 18.41 5.31 -17.94
CA TYR A 212 17.00 4.99 -17.82
C TYR A 212 16.34 5.89 -16.78
N GLU A 213 15.22 6.48 -17.13
CA GLU A 213 14.37 7.27 -16.24
C GLU A 213 12.91 6.83 -16.44
N ASN A 214 12.20 6.63 -15.33
CA ASN A 214 10.76 6.38 -15.32
C ASN A 214 10.09 7.31 -14.31
N LYS A 215 9.44 8.32 -14.81
CA LYS A 215 8.69 9.28 -14.01
C LYS A 215 7.26 9.38 -14.46
N GLY A 216 6.40 9.81 -13.55
CA GLY A 216 4.99 9.91 -13.84
C GLY A 216 4.15 10.29 -12.64
N GLU A 217 2.85 10.15 -12.84
CA GLU A 217 1.84 10.51 -11.87
C GLU A 217 0.88 9.35 -11.62
N GLN A 218 0.42 9.24 -10.38
CA GLN A 218 -0.75 8.42 -10.03
C GLN A 218 -1.80 9.32 -9.42
N TYR A 219 -3.07 9.09 -9.74
CA TYR A 219 -4.17 9.84 -9.16
C TYR A 219 -5.43 8.99 -9.13
N GLY A 220 -6.26 9.25 -8.14
CA GLY A 220 -7.47 8.47 -7.95
C GLY A 220 -8.21 8.79 -6.67
N ILE A 221 -8.95 7.79 -6.22
CA ILE A 221 -9.67 7.82 -4.95
C ILE A 221 -9.18 6.70 -4.04
N ALA A 222 -9.07 7.00 -2.76
CA ALA A 222 -8.73 6.07 -1.71
C ALA A 222 -9.71 6.21 -0.55
N GLY A 223 -9.84 5.20 0.28
CA GLY A 223 -10.68 5.32 1.46
C GLY A 223 -10.67 4.06 2.32
N GLN A 224 -11.37 4.15 3.45
CA GLN A 224 -11.54 3.05 4.37
C GLN A 224 -12.98 2.98 4.86
N TYR A 225 -13.55 1.80 4.83
CA TYR A 225 -14.83 1.49 5.44
C TYR A 225 -14.71 0.25 6.33
N GLY A 226 -14.78 0.45 7.64
CA GLY A 226 -14.54 -0.61 8.63
C GLY A 226 -13.11 -1.16 8.52
N LEU A 227 -12.97 -2.45 8.28
CA LEU A 227 -11.69 -3.14 8.14
C LEU A 227 -11.14 -3.16 6.72
N VAL A 228 -11.84 -2.58 5.75
CA VAL A 228 -11.44 -2.63 4.34
C VAL A 228 -10.95 -1.27 3.89
N LYS A 229 -9.69 -1.19 3.47
CA LYS A 229 -9.14 -0.07 2.71
C LYS A 229 -9.23 -0.38 1.22
N PHE A 230 -9.42 0.67 0.43
CA PHE A 230 -9.37 0.56 -1.03
C PHE A 230 -8.65 1.77 -1.63
N GLU A 231 -8.03 1.56 -2.77
CA GLU A 231 -7.47 2.60 -3.61
C GLU A 231 -7.69 2.20 -5.07
N VAL A 232 -8.19 3.11 -5.89
CA VAL A 232 -8.37 2.90 -7.33
C VAL A 232 -7.99 4.18 -8.08
N GLY A 233 -7.35 4.02 -9.22
CA GLY A 233 -6.91 5.17 -9.97
C GLY A 233 -6.23 4.80 -11.28
N TYR A 234 -5.53 5.79 -11.79
CA TYR A 234 -4.73 5.69 -13.00
C TYR A 234 -3.29 6.05 -12.69
N ARG A 235 -2.39 5.36 -13.39
CA ARG A 235 -0.97 5.64 -13.46
C ARG A 235 -0.65 6.14 -14.86
N ASP A 236 0.01 7.29 -14.94
CA ASP A 236 0.43 7.94 -16.18
C ASP A 236 1.96 8.08 -16.14
N GLU A 237 2.66 7.32 -16.97
CA GLU A 237 4.12 7.33 -17.05
C GLU A 237 4.56 8.13 -18.28
N GLU A 238 5.59 8.95 -18.12
CA GLU A 238 6.12 9.74 -19.23
C GLU A 238 6.62 8.81 -20.35
N GLY A 239 6.18 9.09 -21.58
CA GLY A 239 6.48 8.26 -22.75
C GLY A 239 5.48 7.12 -23.02
N ASN A 240 4.62 6.77 -22.11
CA ASN A 240 3.53 5.82 -22.34
C ASN A 240 2.37 6.49 -23.09
N LYS A 241 1.82 5.77 -24.08
CA LYS A 241 0.68 6.28 -24.88
C LYS A 241 -0.66 6.13 -24.16
N LYS A 242 -0.73 5.32 -23.11
CA LYS A 242 -1.94 5.01 -22.37
C LYS A 242 -1.65 5.06 -20.88
N LYS A 243 -2.65 5.47 -20.14
CA LYS A 243 -2.67 5.40 -18.67
C LYS A 243 -3.11 4.01 -18.25
N ASP A 244 -2.41 3.42 -17.31
CA ASP A 244 -2.75 2.12 -16.74
C ASP A 244 -3.69 2.30 -15.56
N ALA A 245 -4.78 1.54 -15.54
CA ALA A 245 -5.65 1.48 -14.38
C ALA A 245 -5.03 0.59 -13.30
N PHE A 246 -5.17 0.99 -12.04
CA PHE A 246 -4.76 0.17 -10.91
C PHE A 246 -5.80 0.17 -9.79
N GLY A 247 -5.72 -0.85 -8.94
CA GLY A 247 -6.55 -0.97 -7.75
C GLY A 247 -5.81 -1.70 -6.63
N LYS A 248 -6.02 -1.26 -5.40
CA LYS A 248 -5.53 -1.89 -4.18
C LYS A 248 -6.71 -2.15 -3.25
N ILE A 249 -6.71 -3.29 -2.60
CA ILE A 249 -7.66 -3.64 -1.54
C ILE A 249 -6.85 -4.20 -0.39
N SER A 250 -7.10 -3.69 0.81
CA SER A 250 -6.48 -4.16 2.04
C SER A 250 -7.54 -4.59 3.06
N LEU A 251 -7.23 -5.66 3.78
CA LEU A 251 -7.88 -6.00 5.03
C LEU A 251 -7.00 -5.53 6.19
N VAL A 252 -7.52 -4.56 6.92
CA VAL A 252 -6.85 -3.92 8.05
C VAL A 252 -7.36 -4.53 9.34
N ILE A 253 -6.46 -5.01 10.18
CA ILE A 253 -6.78 -5.61 11.47
C ILE A 253 -6.03 -4.84 12.56
N PRO A 254 -6.67 -3.85 13.21
CA PRO A 254 -6.09 -3.19 14.37
C PRO A 254 -6.08 -4.17 15.55
N LEU A 255 -5.03 -4.11 16.34
CA LEU A 255 -4.79 -4.98 17.47
C LEU A 255 -4.67 -4.16 18.76
N GLY A 256 -5.18 -4.70 19.86
CA GLY A 256 -5.26 -3.98 21.12
C GLY A 256 -6.35 -2.88 21.10
N ASP A 257 -6.04 -1.73 21.68
CA ASP A 257 -6.98 -0.61 21.84
C ASP A 257 -6.98 0.37 20.65
N VAL A 258 -6.47 -0.06 19.49
CA VAL A 258 -6.38 0.77 18.28
C VAL A 258 -7.74 0.83 17.57
N ALA A 259 -8.18 2.02 17.20
CA ALA A 259 -9.44 2.20 16.48
C ALA A 259 -9.35 1.68 15.03
N THR A 260 -10.50 1.26 14.50
CA THR A 260 -10.61 0.63 13.17
C THR A 260 -10.97 1.58 12.05
N SER A 261 -11.22 2.85 12.35
CA SER A 261 -11.71 3.80 11.35
C SER A 261 -10.61 4.73 10.88
N GLY A 262 -10.49 4.89 9.58
CA GLY A 262 -9.72 5.99 8.99
C GLY A 262 -10.25 7.35 9.44
N VAL A 263 -9.51 8.40 9.18
CA VAL A 263 -9.88 9.77 9.57
C VAL A 263 -11.14 10.19 8.83
N VAL A 264 -12.17 10.55 9.58
CA VAL A 264 -13.41 11.08 9.03
C VAL A 264 -13.39 12.60 9.13
N SER A 265 -13.23 13.27 8.00
CA SER A 265 -13.38 14.72 7.92
C SER A 265 -14.83 15.12 8.22
N ARG A 266 -15.02 16.12 9.09
CA ARG A 266 -16.38 16.58 9.49
C ARG A 266 -16.86 17.80 8.73
N GLY A 267 -15.98 18.46 8.00
CA GLY A 267 -16.31 19.66 7.24
C GLY A 267 -15.17 20.13 6.37
N ILE A 268 -15.44 21.02 5.44
CA ILE A 268 -14.43 21.62 4.59
C ILE A 268 -13.45 22.40 5.48
N MET A 269 -12.18 22.01 5.51
CA MET A 269 -11.11 22.65 6.30
C MET A 269 -11.31 22.56 7.83
N GLU A 270 -12.23 21.73 8.34
CA GLU A 270 -12.37 21.49 9.78
C GLU A 270 -11.41 20.40 10.25
N MET A 271 -10.38 20.76 10.98
CA MET A 271 -9.40 19.82 11.52
C MET A 271 -9.91 19.15 12.79
N VAL A 272 -9.97 17.83 12.78
CA VAL A 272 -10.27 16.97 13.94
C VAL A 272 -9.03 16.17 14.37
N SER A 273 -9.10 15.43 15.47
CA SER A 273 -8.01 14.57 15.94
C SER A 273 -7.67 13.48 14.91
N VAL A 274 -6.37 13.28 14.71
CA VAL A 274 -5.80 12.21 13.85
C VAL A 274 -5.04 11.19 14.67
N ARG A 275 -5.34 11.06 15.96
CA ARG A 275 -4.65 10.16 16.91
C ARG A 275 -4.62 8.71 16.41
N ASP A 276 -5.68 8.24 15.80
CA ASP A 276 -5.76 6.87 15.30
C ASP A 276 -4.77 6.58 14.17
N GLN A 277 -4.30 7.63 13.48
CA GLN A 277 -3.28 7.53 12.43
C GLN A 277 -1.86 7.22 12.94
N LEU A 278 -1.62 7.31 14.26
CA LEU A 278 -0.32 6.92 14.84
C LEU A 278 0.08 5.49 14.48
N TYR A 279 -0.90 4.60 14.36
CA TYR A 279 -0.66 3.17 14.18
C TYR A 279 -0.83 2.70 12.74
N GLU A 280 -1.21 3.56 11.81
CA GLU A 280 -1.35 3.16 10.42
C GLU A 280 0.01 2.87 9.78
N PRO A 281 0.11 1.91 8.85
CA PRO A 281 1.33 1.67 8.12
C PRO A 281 1.82 2.90 7.37
N VAL A 282 3.15 3.04 7.28
CA VAL A 282 3.78 4.03 6.39
C VAL A 282 3.43 3.69 4.95
N GLU A 283 2.91 4.66 4.21
CA GLU A 283 2.63 4.52 2.77
C GLU A 283 3.90 4.84 1.97
N ARG A 284 4.39 3.85 1.22
CA ARG A 284 5.61 3.92 0.41
C ARG A 284 5.61 2.83 -0.66
N GLU A 285 6.55 2.90 -1.61
CA GLU A 285 6.79 1.78 -2.52
C GLU A 285 7.59 0.68 -1.80
N ASN A 286 6.97 -0.48 -1.62
CA ASN A 286 7.57 -1.61 -0.91
C ASN A 286 8.34 -2.56 -1.82
N ARG A 287 8.04 -2.58 -3.12
CA ARG A 287 8.78 -3.39 -4.10
C ARG A 287 10.05 -2.66 -4.54
N ILE A 288 11.13 -3.37 -4.76
CA ILE A 288 12.34 -2.81 -5.38
C ILE A 288 12.08 -2.73 -6.89
N ARG A 289 12.08 -1.52 -7.43
CA ARG A 289 11.96 -1.32 -8.87
C ARG A 289 13.28 -1.60 -9.54
N VAL A 290 13.24 -2.34 -10.63
CA VAL A 290 14.45 -2.73 -11.36
C VAL A 290 14.31 -2.45 -12.84
N VAL A 291 15.41 -2.09 -13.48
CA VAL A 291 15.55 -2.05 -14.93
C VAL A 291 16.34 -3.26 -15.40
N ARG A 292 15.80 -3.98 -16.37
CA ARG A 292 16.47 -5.14 -17.00
C ARG A 292 16.89 -4.78 -18.40
N ILE A 293 18.19 -4.89 -18.67
CA ILE A 293 18.78 -4.60 -19.98
C ILE A 293 19.22 -5.92 -20.60
N SER A 294 18.59 -6.31 -21.69
CA SER A 294 18.99 -7.43 -22.54
C SER A 294 19.39 -6.91 -23.92
N ALA A 295 20.20 -7.68 -24.67
CA ALA A 295 20.72 -7.28 -25.98
C ALA A 295 19.64 -6.67 -26.90
N GLY A 296 19.47 -5.34 -26.84
CA GLY A 296 18.54 -4.55 -27.65
C GLY A 296 17.16 -4.27 -27.05
N ASN A 297 16.84 -4.73 -25.82
CA ASN A 297 15.58 -4.46 -25.15
C ASN A 297 15.79 -4.02 -23.70
N ILE A 298 15.06 -2.98 -23.29
CA ILE A 298 14.93 -2.54 -21.89
C ILE A 298 13.57 -3.03 -21.40
N VAL A 299 13.55 -3.75 -20.29
CA VAL A 299 12.32 -4.20 -19.61
C VAL A 299 12.38 -3.75 -18.17
N VAL A 300 11.29 -3.19 -17.68
CA VAL A 300 11.18 -2.73 -16.30
C VAL A 300 10.27 -3.66 -15.53
N SER A 301 10.64 -3.99 -14.31
CA SER A 301 9.84 -4.81 -13.40
C SER A 301 9.78 -4.18 -11.99
N GLY A 302 8.96 -4.76 -11.11
CA GLY A 302 8.74 -4.18 -9.77
C GLY A 302 7.58 -3.16 -9.71
N PHE A 303 6.72 -3.15 -10.73
CA PHE A 303 5.53 -2.28 -10.78
C PHE A 303 4.30 -3.00 -10.27
#